data_a7bca7fd1fb43330747c7130f00920b9
#
_entry.id   a7bca7fd1fb43330747c7130f00920b9
#
_cell.length_a   1.000
_cell.length_b   1.000
_cell.length_c   1.000
_cell.angle_alpha   90.00
_cell.angle_beta   90.00
_cell.angle_gamma   90.00
#
_symmetry.space_group_name_H-M   'P 1'
#
loop_
_entity.id
_entity.type
_entity.pdbx_description
1 polymer ?
#
loop_
_entity_poly.entity_id
_entity_poly.type
_entity_poly.pdbx_seq_one_letter_code
_entity_poly.pdbx_strand_id
1 'polypeptide(L)'
;MKTTSNVITFSRKTAFVLLVASLFSAAGFLWPFFYVGENLPQTQLFFWIAVAFSAVVVVLQVSSQQLDAKSIALLGVLSALIAALRPLGAGAVGIEPMWFILILSARVFGPSFGFLLGMISMFVSALLTGGIGPWLGYQVFAAAWIGLMAGFLP
;
A
#
# COMPACT_ATOMS: atom_id res chain seq x y z
N MET A 1 25.09 13.25 7.92
CA MET A 1 23.84 12.86 7.21
C MET A 1 22.74 12.73 8.25
N LYS A 2 21.72 13.60 8.26
CA LYS A 2 20.63 13.55 9.25
C LYS A 2 19.84 12.26 9.01
N THR A 3 19.75 11.42 10.03
CA THR A 3 18.87 10.26 10.06
C THR A 3 17.44 10.69 9.71
N THR A 4 16.82 10.02 8.74
CA THR A 4 15.40 10.15 8.44
C THR A 4 14.60 10.00 9.73
N SER A 5 13.86 11.03 10.11
CA SER A 5 12.97 10.95 11.26
C SER A 5 11.83 10.00 10.87
N ASN A 6 11.80 8.80 11.43
CA ASN A 6 10.66 7.93 11.29
C ASN A 6 9.43 8.60 11.94
N VAL A 7 8.57 9.19 11.10
CA VAL A 7 7.36 9.87 11.54
C VAL A 7 6.33 8.87 12.11
N ILE A 8 6.38 7.64 11.62
CA ILE A 8 5.50 6.55 12.04
C ILE A 8 6.34 5.30 12.33
N THR A 9 6.11 4.64 13.45
CA THR A 9 6.69 3.34 13.77
C THR A 9 5.59 2.30 13.95
N PHE A 10 5.80 1.09 13.45
CA PHE A 10 4.85 0.01 13.65
C PHE A 10 5.04 -0.67 15.01
N SER A 11 3.94 -0.93 15.70
CA SER A 11 3.95 -1.80 16.87
C SER A 11 4.30 -3.25 16.47
N ARG A 12 4.78 -4.07 17.41
CA ARG A 12 5.04 -5.50 17.15
C ARG A 12 3.81 -6.24 16.61
N LYS A 13 2.62 -5.90 17.14
CA LYS A 13 1.34 -6.49 16.68
C LYS A 13 1.04 -6.10 15.24
N THR A 14 1.18 -4.81 14.91
CA THR A 14 1.00 -4.30 13.56
C THR A 14 1.99 -4.94 12.58
N ALA A 15 3.27 -5.04 12.96
CA ALA A 15 4.29 -5.68 12.14
C ALA A 15 3.97 -7.16 11.85
N PHE A 16 3.46 -7.89 12.84
CA PHE A 16 3.03 -9.29 12.66
C PHE A 16 1.86 -9.40 11.68
N VAL A 17 0.83 -8.57 11.84
CA VAL A 17 -0.33 -8.54 10.91
C VAL A 17 0.12 -8.17 9.50
N LEU A 18 1.02 -7.20 9.35
CA LEU A 18 1.62 -6.83 8.07
C LEU A 18 2.38 -7.99 7.43
N LEU A 19 3.18 -8.72 8.21
CA LEU A 19 3.90 -9.89 7.71
C LEU A 19 2.93 -10.93 7.17
N VAL A 20 1.89 -11.26 7.94
CA VAL A 20 0.87 -12.24 7.52
C VAL A 20 0.15 -11.76 6.26
N ALA A 21 -0.30 -10.50 6.23
CA ALA A 21 -0.94 -9.90 5.06
C ALA A 21 -0.04 -9.93 3.82
N SER A 22 1.25 -9.62 3.99
CA SER A 22 2.24 -9.66 2.92
C SER A 22 2.46 -11.07 2.38
N LEU A 23 2.49 -12.08 3.24
CA LEU A 23 2.61 -13.49 2.82
C LEU A 23 1.39 -13.94 2.02
N PHE A 24 0.17 -13.60 2.45
CA PHE A 24 -1.05 -13.90 1.69
C PHE A 24 -1.07 -13.17 0.34
N SER A 25 -0.66 -11.91 0.31
CA SER A 25 -0.57 -11.14 -0.93
C SER A 25 0.47 -11.73 -1.89
N ALA A 26 1.65 -12.12 -1.38
CA ALA A 26 2.69 -12.77 -2.17
C ALA A 26 2.21 -14.14 -2.70
N ALA A 27 1.54 -14.94 -1.88
CA ALA A 27 0.94 -16.19 -2.32
C ALA A 27 -0.07 -15.98 -3.44
N GLY A 28 -0.92 -14.93 -3.34
CA GLY A 28 -1.84 -14.54 -4.39
C GLY A 28 -1.16 -14.09 -5.68
N PHE A 29 0.00 -13.41 -5.59
CA PHE A 29 0.81 -13.04 -6.76
C PHE A 29 1.45 -14.26 -7.45
N LEU A 30 1.94 -15.19 -6.65
CA LEU A 30 2.69 -16.33 -7.15
C LEU A 30 1.77 -17.49 -7.57
N TRP A 31 0.50 -17.48 -7.15
CA TRP A 31 -0.48 -18.50 -7.43
C TRP A 31 -0.53 -18.98 -8.90
N PRO A 32 -0.58 -18.08 -9.92
CA PRO A 32 -0.67 -18.50 -11.31
C PRO A 32 0.54 -19.30 -11.80
N PHE A 33 1.69 -19.20 -11.12
CA PHE A 33 2.91 -19.94 -11.46
C PHE A 33 2.94 -21.37 -10.93
N PHE A 34 2.13 -21.67 -9.92
CA PHE A 34 2.12 -22.97 -9.25
C PHE A 34 0.87 -23.81 -9.55
N TYR A 35 -0.13 -23.21 -10.17
CA TYR A 35 -1.40 -23.88 -10.42
C TYR A 35 -1.73 -23.92 -11.90
N VAL A 36 -1.88 -25.17 -12.42
CA VAL A 36 -2.33 -25.46 -13.78
C VAL A 36 -3.75 -25.98 -13.70
N GLY A 37 -4.73 -25.07 -13.54
CA GLY A 37 -6.14 -25.46 -13.45
C GLY A 37 -7.10 -24.28 -13.57
N GLU A 38 -8.34 -24.53 -13.99
CA GLU A 38 -9.36 -23.52 -14.29
C GLU A 38 -10.12 -22.95 -13.07
N ASN A 39 -9.55 -22.97 -11.85
CA ASN A 39 -10.27 -22.57 -10.64
C ASN A 39 -10.11 -21.08 -10.32
N LEU A 40 -10.86 -20.24 -11.03
CA LEU A 40 -11.06 -18.80 -10.77
C LEU A 40 -11.53 -18.44 -9.33
N PRO A 41 -12.34 -19.28 -8.61
CA PRO A 41 -12.79 -18.92 -7.26
C PRO A 41 -11.70 -18.71 -6.24
N GLN A 42 -10.55 -19.39 -6.39
CA GLN A 42 -9.46 -19.30 -5.41
C GLN A 42 -8.69 -18.00 -5.51
N THR A 43 -8.54 -17.42 -6.70
CA THR A 43 -7.94 -16.09 -6.88
C THR A 43 -8.78 -15.01 -6.18
N GLN A 44 -10.10 -15.12 -6.24
CA GLN A 44 -11.00 -14.22 -5.53
C GLN A 44 -10.85 -14.34 -4.00
N LEU A 45 -10.65 -15.54 -3.47
CA LEU A 45 -10.43 -15.74 -2.03
C LEU A 45 -9.18 -15.03 -1.55
N PHE A 46 -8.04 -15.17 -2.24
CA PHE A 46 -6.81 -14.46 -1.90
C PHE A 46 -6.98 -12.94 -1.96
N PHE A 47 -7.73 -12.45 -2.94
CA PHE A 47 -8.08 -11.02 -3.03
C PHE A 47 -8.83 -10.54 -1.79
N TRP A 48 -9.92 -11.21 -1.40
CA TRP A 48 -10.72 -10.80 -0.25
C TRP A 48 -9.94 -10.90 1.06
N ILE A 49 -9.11 -11.93 1.21
CA ILE A 49 -8.21 -12.05 2.37
C ILE A 49 -7.23 -10.87 2.40
N ALA A 50 -6.59 -10.53 1.29
CA ALA A 50 -5.65 -9.42 1.22
C ALA A 50 -6.34 -8.08 1.54
N VAL A 51 -7.55 -7.84 1.03
CA VAL A 51 -8.36 -6.64 1.34
C VAL A 51 -8.70 -6.57 2.83
N ALA A 52 -9.16 -7.68 3.42
CA ALA A 52 -9.50 -7.73 4.84
C ALA A 52 -8.28 -7.44 5.73
N PHE A 53 -7.14 -8.06 5.46
CA PHE A 53 -5.90 -7.78 6.18
C PHE A 53 -5.44 -6.33 6.00
N SER A 54 -5.60 -5.75 4.81
CA SER A 54 -5.28 -4.35 4.56
C SER A 54 -6.12 -3.41 5.43
N ALA A 55 -7.42 -3.68 5.50
CA ALA A 55 -8.33 -2.92 6.35
C ALA A 55 -7.96 -3.05 7.84
N VAL A 56 -7.65 -4.26 8.31
CA VAL A 56 -7.21 -4.51 9.69
C VAL A 56 -5.93 -3.73 10.00
N VAL A 57 -4.95 -3.70 9.08
CA VAL A 57 -3.71 -2.94 9.28
C VAL A 57 -4.00 -1.45 9.43
N VAL A 58 -4.83 -0.88 8.57
CA VAL A 58 -5.19 0.54 8.66
C VAL A 58 -5.88 0.83 9.99
N VAL A 59 -6.84 0.01 10.40
CA VAL A 59 -7.55 0.16 11.67
C VAL A 59 -6.60 0.06 12.86
N LEU A 60 -5.71 -0.95 12.89
CA LEU A 60 -4.72 -1.12 13.96
C LEU A 60 -3.78 0.08 14.06
N GLN A 61 -3.35 0.62 12.93
CA GLN A 61 -2.44 1.75 12.90
C GLN A 61 -3.12 3.04 13.38
N VAL A 62 -4.35 3.28 12.94
CA VAL A 62 -5.14 4.43 13.41
C VAL A 62 -5.47 4.31 14.90
N SER A 63 -5.85 3.10 15.36
CA SER A 63 -6.23 2.84 16.76
C SER A 63 -5.05 2.86 17.73
N SER A 64 -3.82 2.68 17.25
CA SER A 64 -2.62 2.63 18.09
C SER A 64 -2.20 3.98 18.69
N GLN A 65 -2.89 5.05 18.34
CA GLN A 65 -2.56 6.45 18.70
C GLN A 65 -1.10 6.87 18.39
N GLN A 66 -0.41 6.12 17.58
CA GLN A 66 0.96 6.44 17.14
C GLN A 66 0.98 7.46 15.99
N LEU A 67 -0.20 7.80 15.45
CA LEU A 67 -0.37 8.82 14.43
C LEU A 67 -0.82 10.12 15.10
N ASP A 68 0.03 11.12 15.06
CA ASP A 68 -0.36 12.47 15.41
C ASP A 68 -1.25 13.09 14.30
N ALA A 69 -1.99 14.13 14.63
CA ALA A 69 -2.91 14.78 13.68
C ALA A 69 -2.21 15.27 12.41
N LYS A 70 -0.94 15.69 12.53
CA LYS A 70 -0.13 16.14 11.40
C LYS A 70 0.19 14.99 10.44
N SER A 71 0.58 13.84 10.96
CA SER A 71 0.86 12.64 10.15
C SER A 71 -0.40 12.15 9.43
N ILE A 72 -1.55 12.17 10.10
CA ILE A 72 -2.84 11.83 9.48
C ILE A 72 -3.17 12.80 8.35
N ALA A 73 -3.03 14.11 8.58
CA ALA A 73 -3.28 15.12 7.56
C ALA A 73 -2.35 14.96 6.35
N LEU A 74 -1.06 14.72 6.58
CA LEU A 74 -0.09 14.46 5.51
C LEU A 74 -0.43 13.20 4.71
N LEU A 75 -0.77 12.09 5.39
CA LEU A 75 -1.22 10.88 4.71
C LEU A 75 -2.44 11.15 3.85
N GLY A 76 -3.43 11.87 4.37
CA GLY A 76 -4.64 12.22 3.62
C GLY A 76 -4.34 13.04 2.37
N VAL A 77 -3.60 14.14 2.51
CA VAL A 77 -3.26 15.04 1.38
C VAL A 77 -2.41 14.34 0.34
N LEU A 78 -1.35 13.62 0.75
CA LEU A 78 -0.47 12.93 -0.18
C LEU A 78 -1.17 11.75 -0.84
N SER A 79 -2.05 11.02 -0.11
CA SER A 79 -2.84 9.95 -0.71
C SER A 79 -3.82 10.46 -1.76
N ALA A 80 -4.47 11.59 -1.49
CA ALA A 80 -5.36 12.23 -2.46
C ALA A 80 -4.59 12.68 -3.71
N LEU A 81 -3.42 13.27 -3.54
CA LEU A 81 -2.55 13.69 -4.64
C LEU A 81 -2.11 12.48 -5.49
N ILE A 82 -1.62 11.41 -4.88
CA ILE A 82 -1.21 10.18 -5.56
C ILE A 82 -2.41 9.57 -6.30
N ALA A 83 -3.57 9.50 -5.67
CA ALA A 83 -4.78 8.96 -6.27
C ALA A 83 -5.25 9.76 -7.48
N ALA A 84 -5.12 11.09 -7.44
CA ALA A 84 -5.43 11.98 -8.56
C ALA A 84 -4.41 11.87 -9.71
N LEU A 85 -3.14 11.62 -9.41
CA LEU A 85 -2.09 11.47 -10.42
C LEU A 85 -2.13 10.12 -11.15
N ARG A 86 -2.67 9.08 -10.53
CA ARG A 86 -2.70 7.73 -11.08
C ARG A 86 -3.42 7.64 -12.43
N PRO A 87 -4.62 8.22 -12.64
CA PRO A 87 -5.29 8.20 -13.94
C PRO A 87 -4.51 8.92 -15.04
N LEU A 88 -3.68 9.90 -14.70
CA LEU A 88 -2.88 10.64 -15.68
C LEU A 88 -1.79 9.76 -16.31
N GLY A 89 -1.32 8.73 -15.61
CA GLY A 89 -0.37 7.75 -16.11
C GLY A 89 -0.97 6.71 -17.06
N ALA A 90 -2.28 6.51 -17.00
CA ALA A 90 -3.01 5.51 -17.77
C ALA A 90 -3.13 5.89 -19.26
N GLY A 91 -2.06 5.95 -19.99
CA GLY A 91 -2.03 6.33 -21.41
C GLY A 91 -0.76 7.06 -21.83
N ALA A 92 0.06 7.47 -20.89
CA ALA A 92 1.30 8.18 -21.14
C ALA A 92 2.51 7.25 -21.06
N VAL A 93 2.71 6.38 -22.06
CA VAL A 93 3.99 5.64 -22.31
C VAL A 93 4.60 4.98 -21.06
N GLY A 94 3.78 4.53 -20.11
CA GLY A 94 4.26 3.85 -18.90
C GLY A 94 4.88 4.76 -17.81
N ILE A 95 4.78 6.07 -17.94
CA ILE A 95 5.21 7.02 -16.91
C ILE A 95 4.04 7.29 -15.97
N GLU A 96 4.12 6.80 -14.74
CA GLU A 96 3.12 7.05 -13.70
C GLU A 96 3.68 8.02 -12.66
N PRO A 97 3.28 9.30 -12.67
CA PRO A 97 3.79 10.33 -11.74
C PRO A 97 3.56 10.01 -10.27
N MET A 98 2.57 9.15 -9.99
CA MET A 98 2.26 8.72 -8.63
C MET A 98 3.45 8.08 -7.91
N TRP A 99 4.28 7.31 -8.62
CA TRP A 99 5.44 6.63 -8.03
C TRP A 99 6.48 7.61 -7.52
N PHE A 100 6.67 8.72 -8.22
CA PHE A 100 7.59 9.77 -7.78
C PHE A 100 7.17 10.32 -6.41
N ILE A 101 5.90 10.66 -6.25
CA ILE A 101 5.39 11.21 -4.99
C ILE A 101 5.48 10.16 -3.87
N LEU A 102 5.11 8.91 -4.16
CA LEU A 102 5.17 7.81 -3.18
C LEU A 102 6.61 7.58 -2.68
N ILE A 103 7.56 7.43 -3.60
CA ILE A 103 8.97 7.15 -3.28
C ILE A 103 9.59 8.31 -2.52
N LEU A 104 9.39 9.54 -3.00
CA LEU A 104 9.93 10.73 -2.35
C LEU A 104 9.37 10.90 -0.93
N SER A 105 8.06 10.77 -0.77
CA SER A 105 7.41 10.86 0.54
C SER A 105 7.89 9.79 1.50
N ALA A 106 8.01 8.55 1.03
CA ALA A 106 8.51 7.44 1.83
C ALA A 106 9.96 7.68 2.28
N ARG A 107 10.80 8.21 1.38
CA ARG A 107 12.19 8.57 1.70
C ARG A 107 12.28 9.66 2.77
N VAL A 108 11.38 10.64 2.75
CA VAL A 108 11.39 11.78 3.68
C VAL A 108 10.79 11.40 5.04
N PHE A 109 9.67 10.69 5.05
CA PHE A 109 8.86 10.42 6.26
C PHE A 109 9.09 9.03 6.87
N GLY A 110 9.85 8.19 6.18
CA GLY A 110 10.23 6.86 6.66
C GLY A 110 9.39 5.70 6.10
N PRO A 111 9.87 4.47 6.30
CA PRO A 111 9.32 3.27 5.65
C PRO A 111 7.88 2.97 6.06
N SER A 112 7.54 3.13 7.33
CA SER A 112 6.16 2.90 7.81
C SER A 112 5.16 3.89 7.21
N PHE A 113 5.56 5.16 7.07
CA PHE A 113 4.75 6.17 6.40
C PHE A 113 4.56 5.82 4.93
N GLY A 114 5.63 5.45 4.22
CA GLY A 114 5.58 5.04 2.82
C GLY A 114 4.68 3.82 2.59
N PHE A 115 4.72 2.84 3.49
CA PHE A 115 3.83 1.68 3.44
C PHE A 115 2.35 2.09 3.51
N LEU A 116 1.98 2.87 4.52
CA LEU A 116 0.60 3.34 4.69
C LEU A 116 0.16 4.24 3.52
N LEU A 117 1.05 5.13 3.06
CA LEU A 117 0.77 6.02 1.94
C LEU A 117 0.47 5.23 0.66
N GLY A 118 1.28 4.21 0.33
CA GLY A 118 1.04 3.34 -0.81
C GLY A 118 -0.29 2.61 -0.72
N MET A 119 -0.59 2.07 0.47
CA MET A 119 -1.82 1.36 0.75
C MET A 119 -3.06 2.25 0.58
N ILE A 120 -3.09 3.37 1.29
CA ILE A 120 -4.24 4.29 1.31
C ILE A 120 -4.46 4.91 -0.07
N SER A 121 -3.40 5.34 -0.75
CA SER A 121 -3.52 5.97 -2.07
C SER A 121 -4.11 5.03 -3.12
N MET A 122 -3.78 3.74 -3.07
CA MET A 122 -4.38 2.75 -3.97
C MET A 122 -5.86 2.53 -3.70
N PHE A 123 -6.28 2.46 -2.42
CA PHE A 123 -7.69 2.39 -2.07
C PHE A 123 -8.46 3.63 -2.53
N VAL A 124 -7.95 4.82 -2.21
CA VAL A 124 -8.61 6.09 -2.61
C VAL A 124 -8.70 6.17 -4.13
N SER A 125 -7.64 5.82 -4.85
CA SER A 125 -7.66 5.79 -6.32
C SER A 125 -8.68 4.81 -6.88
N ALA A 126 -8.79 3.61 -6.31
CA ALA A 126 -9.78 2.62 -6.75
C ALA A 126 -11.21 3.12 -6.55
N LEU A 127 -11.49 3.82 -5.45
CA LEU A 127 -12.79 4.45 -5.22
C LEU A 127 -13.09 5.56 -6.22
N LEU A 128 -12.10 6.41 -6.55
CA LEU A 128 -12.27 7.52 -7.47
C LEU A 128 -12.45 7.05 -8.92
N THR A 129 -11.77 5.98 -9.32
CA THR A 129 -11.78 5.49 -10.70
C THR A 129 -12.75 4.34 -10.96
N GLY A 130 -13.42 3.83 -9.93
CA GLY A 130 -14.22 2.61 -10.01
C GLY A 130 -13.39 1.34 -10.27
N GLY A 131 -12.07 1.42 -10.08
CA GLY A 131 -11.12 0.33 -10.35
C GLY A 131 -11.09 -0.76 -9.29
N ILE A 132 -12.25 -1.20 -8.83
CA ILE A 132 -12.38 -2.26 -7.83
C ILE A 132 -12.52 -3.60 -8.53
N GLY A 133 -11.58 -4.51 -8.30
CA GLY A 133 -11.57 -5.84 -8.91
C GLY A 133 -10.59 -6.78 -8.20
N PRO A 134 -10.46 -8.03 -8.69
CA PRO A 134 -9.58 -9.04 -8.09
C PRO A 134 -8.11 -8.64 -7.96
N TRP A 135 -7.68 -7.68 -8.77
CA TRP A 135 -6.31 -7.13 -8.78
C TRP A 135 -6.04 -6.10 -7.69
N LEU A 136 -7.07 -5.48 -7.10
CA LEU A 136 -6.91 -4.35 -6.19
C LEU A 136 -6.05 -4.71 -4.97
N GLY A 137 -6.28 -5.86 -4.35
CA GLY A 137 -5.49 -6.31 -3.19
C GLY A 137 -4.00 -6.39 -3.51
N TYR A 138 -3.65 -6.93 -4.68
CA TYR A 138 -2.26 -7.04 -5.13
C TYR A 138 -1.65 -5.67 -5.40
N GLN A 139 -2.37 -4.77 -6.05
CA GLN A 139 -1.92 -3.40 -6.32
C GLN A 139 -1.69 -2.61 -5.03
N VAL A 140 -2.59 -2.77 -4.06
CA VAL A 140 -2.47 -2.14 -2.74
C VAL A 140 -1.18 -2.58 -2.05
N PHE A 141 -0.91 -3.90 -1.99
CA PHE A 141 0.30 -4.41 -1.35
C PHE A 141 1.56 -4.10 -2.16
N ALA A 142 1.52 -4.14 -3.49
CA ALA A 142 2.66 -3.76 -4.31
C ALA A 142 3.08 -2.30 -4.05
N ALA A 143 2.12 -1.37 -4.03
CA ALA A 143 2.40 0.03 -3.71
C ALA A 143 2.87 0.21 -2.26
N ALA A 144 2.30 -0.53 -1.32
CA ALA A 144 2.71 -0.51 0.08
C ALA A 144 4.17 -0.99 0.25
N TRP A 145 4.56 -2.08 -0.41
CA TRP A 145 5.94 -2.59 -0.36
C TRP A 145 6.93 -1.64 -1.06
N ILE A 146 6.56 -1.05 -2.19
CA ILE A 146 7.38 -0.01 -2.85
C ILE A 146 7.62 1.16 -1.89
N GLY A 147 6.56 1.65 -1.23
CA GLY A 147 6.67 2.70 -0.23
C GLY A 147 7.53 2.29 0.97
N LEU A 148 7.36 1.06 1.48
CA LEU A 148 8.20 0.52 2.55
C LEU A 148 9.69 0.51 2.17
N MET A 149 10.01 -0.06 1.02
CA MET A 149 11.38 -0.21 0.54
C MET A 149 12.02 1.14 0.20
N ALA A 150 11.25 2.06 -0.37
CA ALA A 150 11.72 3.42 -0.67
C ALA A 150 12.12 4.19 0.60
N GLY A 151 11.48 3.93 1.73
CA GLY A 151 11.84 4.51 3.02
C GLY A 151 13.20 4.08 3.56
N PHE A 152 13.79 3.00 3.03
CA PHE A 152 15.14 2.53 3.38
C PHE A 152 16.21 3.00 2.41
N LEU A 153 15.88 3.73 1.36
CA LEU A 153 16.87 4.26 0.42
C LEU A 153 17.85 5.19 1.15
N PRO A 154 19.12 5.20 0.75
CA PRO A 154 20.18 6.04 1.34
C PRO A 154 19.96 7.54 1.15
#